data_76963c8b74a791d81d1aa3a074f1759b
#
_entry.id   76963c8b74a791d81d1aa3a074f1759b
#
_cell.length_a   1.000
_cell.length_b   1.000
_cell.length_c   1.000
_cell.angle_alpha   90.00
_cell.angle_beta   90.00
_cell.angle_gamma   90.00
#
_symmetry.space_group_name_H-M   'P 1'
#
loop_
_entity.id
_entity.type
_entity.pdbx_description
1 polymer ?
#
loop_
_entity_poly.entity_id
_entity_poly.type
_entity_poly.pdbx_seq_one_letter_code
_entity_poly.pdbx_strand_id
1 'polypeptide(L)'
;MLKNPTQRFYYKGDRLKPLRAFCQAARLGSISRAAEALFLSQPAVTLQLQALERDLQVRLLERSGRRLTLTREGAALYELARPLVEGLDGLDGEFRNKLKGLEASELHVAAGSSTILYLLPAIVQAFKKTHPTVQLVLHNVTGKDGLALLRSDAVDLAVGSML
;
A
#
# COMPACT_ATOMS: atom_id res chain seq x y z
N MET A 1 -11.86 36.72 12.27
CA MET A 1 -10.93 36.00 11.36
C MET A 1 -10.52 34.70 12.06
N LEU A 2 -11.21 33.60 11.81
CA LEU A 2 -10.96 32.29 12.41
C LEU A 2 -9.67 31.76 11.82
N LYS A 3 -8.58 31.70 12.58
CA LYS A 3 -7.35 31.03 12.17
C LYS A 3 -7.62 29.56 12.02
N ASN A 4 -7.51 29.08 10.79
CA ASN A 4 -7.69 27.67 10.42
C ASN A 4 -6.77 26.80 11.28
N PRO A 5 -7.28 25.94 12.18
CA PRO A 5 -6.47 25.14 13.09
C PRO A 5 -5.59 24.10 12.36
N THR A 6 -5.85 23.84 11.10
CA THR A 6 -5.15 22.83 10.29
C THR A 6 -3.71 23.22 9.92
N GLN A 7 -3.35 24.51 9.93
CA GLN A 7 -2.02 24.97 9.53
C GLN A 7 -0.94 24.86 10.61
N ARG A 8 -1.30 24.70 11.90
CA ARG A 8 -0.33 24.57 13.02
C ARG A 8 0.30 23.18 13.16
N PHE A 9 -0.21 22.18 12.47
CA PHE A 9 0.10 20.77 12.75
C PHE A 9 1.06 20.11 11.77
N TYR A 10 1.42 20.78 10.68
CA TYR A 10 2.14 20.13 9.59
C TYR A 10 3.62 19.78 9.86
N TYR A 11 4.25 20.40 10.88
CA TYR A 11 5.68 20.19 11.16
C TYR A 11 6.07 20.00 12.64
N LYS A 12 5.17 20.14 13.60
CA LYS A 12 5.52 20.14 15.01
C LYS A 12 5.11 18.91 15.83
N GLY A 13 4.45 17.92 15.25
CA GLY A 13 4.05 16.72 15.98
C GLY A 13 4.04 15.50 15.09
N ASP A 14 4.91 14.56 15.37
CA ASP A 14 4.80 13.20 14.84
C ASP A 14 3.54 12.54 15.41
N ARG A 15 2.41 12.69 14.72
CA ARG A 15 1.12 12.08 15.13
C ARG A 15 1.06 10.60 14.87
N LEU A 16 1.96 10.06 14.09
CA LEU A 16 1.93 8.65 13.71
C LEU A 16 2.17 7.74 14.92
N LYS A 17 3.15 8.08 15.76
CA LYS A 17 3.45 7.30 16.98
C LYS A 17 2.26 7.27 17.96
N PRO A 18 1.65 8.41 18.35
CA PRO A 18 0.45 8.41 19.17
C PRO A 18 -0.74 7.68 18.56
N LEU A 19 -0.98 7.82 17.24
CA LEU A 19 -2.05 7.10 16.56
C LEU A 19 -1.80 5.58 16.55
N ARG A 20 -0.57 5.16 16.31
CA ARG A 20 -0.16 3.75 16.38
C ARG A 20 -0.38 3.18 17.80
N ALA A 21 0.04 3.92 18.82
CA ALA A 21 -0.19 3.56 20.22
C ALA A 21 -1.68 3.44 20.56
N PHE A 22 -2.48 4.39 20.08
CA PHE A 22 -3.93 4.40 20.26
C PHE A 22 -4.60 3.20 19.57
N CYS A 23 -4.30 2.95 18.30
CA CYS A 23 -4.88 1.82 17.56
C CYS A 23 -4.52 0.47 18.19
N GLN A 24 -3.29 0.30 18.66
CA GLN A 24 -2.88 -0.92 19.34
C GLN A 24 -3.55 -1.09 20.71
N ALA A 25 -3.65 -0.01 21.51
CA ALA A 25 -4.31 -0.04 22.81
C ALA A 25 -5.80 -0.37 22.67
N ALA A 26 -6.48 0.23 21.68
CA ALA A 26 -7.87 -0.03 21.36
C ALA A 26 -8.07 -1.49 20.91
N ARG A 27 -7.25 -1.99 19.99
CA ARG A 27 -7.33 -3.35 19.46
C ARG A 27 -7.12 -4.42 20.52
N LEU A 28 -6.16 -4.21 21.41
CA LEU A 28 -5.78 -5.18 22.44
C LEU A 28 -6.55 -5.01 23.75
N GLY A 29 -7.28 -3.90 23.92
CA GLY A 29 -8.01 -3.60 25.17
C GLY A 29 -7.10 -3.44 26.40
N SER A 30 -5.82 -3.10 26.19
CA SER A 30 -4.81 -3.04 27.25
C SER A 30 -3.61 -2.20 26.83
N ILE A 31 -3.23 -1.24 27.67
CA ILE A 31 -2.03 -0.42 27.46
C ILE A 31 -0.75 -1.27 27.60
N SER A 32 -0.71 -2.20 28.55
CA SER A 32 0.47 -3.06 28.74
C SER A 32 0.72 -3.96 27.52
N ARG A 33 -0.33 -4.61 27.01
CA ARG A 33 -0.22 -5.44 25.80
C ARG A 33 0.11 -4.61 24.56
N ALA A 34 -0.39 -3.37 24.47
CA ALA A 34 0.00 -2.47 23.39
C ALA A 34 1.47 -2.07 23.47
N ALA A 35 1.99 -1.84 24.67
CA ALA A 35 3.40 -1.54 24.89
C ALA A 35 4.31 -2.70 24.45
N GLU A 36 3.97 -3.93 24.85
CA GLU A 36 4.67 -5.14 24.40
C GLU A 36 4.65 -5.27 22.87
N ALA A 37 3.49 -5.12 22.24
CA ALA A 37 3.33 -5.22 20.79
C ALA A 37 4.10 -4.14 20.01
N LEU A 38 4.32 -2.98 20.62
CA LEU A 38 5.05 -1.86 20.03
C LEU A 38 6.54 -1.82 20.43
N PHE A 39 7.00 -2.77 21.25
CA PHE A 39 8.36 -2.77 21.81
C PHE A 39 8.68 -1.47 22.59
N LEU A 40 7.68 -0.96 23.32
CA LEU A 40 7.77 0.25 24.13
C LEU A 40 7.51 -0.06 25.62
N SER A 41 7.91 0.86 26.50
CA SER A 41 7.48 0.81 27.88
C SER A 41 6.02 1.26 28.05
N GLN A 42 5.30 0.71 29.02
CA GLN A 42 3.92 1.13 29.31
C GLN A 42 3.79 2.65 29.61
N PRO A 43 4.71 3.29 30.35
CA PRO A 43 4.69 4.75 30.51
C PRO A 43 4.82 5.50 29.18
N ALA A 44 5.65 5.03 28.24
CA ALA A 44 5.82 5.68 26.94
C ALA A 44 4.51 5.61 26.13
N VAL A 45 3.82 4.47 26.10
CA VAL A 45 2.51 4.36 25.46
C VAL A 45 1.48 5.27 26.14
N THR A 46 1.48 5.32 27.47
CA THR A 46 0.57 6.18 28.25
C THR A 46 0.77 7.65 27.89
N LEU A 47 2.03 8.12 27.80
CA LEU A 47 2.35 9.49 27.41
C LEU A 47 1.90 9.81 25.98
N GLN A 48 2.05 8.88 25.04
CA GLN A 48 1.59 9.05 23.67
C GLN A 48 0.05 9.18 23.61
N LEU A 49 -0.67 8.34 24.34
CA LEU A 49 -2.12 8.41 24.42
C LEU A 49 -2.59 9.74 25.04
N GLN A 50 -1.99 10.17 26.14
CA GLN A 50 -2.31 11.43 26.79
C GLN A 50 -2.00 12.64 25.88
N ALA A 51 -0.90 12.56 25.10
CA ALA A 51 -0.57 13.61 24.14
C ALA A 51 -1.64 13.69 23.05
N LEU A 52 -2.08 12.57 22.51
CA LEU A 52 -3.12 12.51 21.47
C LEU A 52 -4.46 13.06 22.00
N GLU A 53 -4.90 12.62 23.18
CA GLU A 53 -6.13 13.11 23.81
C GLU A 53 -6.08 14.62 24.09
N ARG A 54 -4.94 15.11 24.55
CA ARG A 54 -4.72 16.56 24.80
C ARG A 54 -4.75 17.37 23.50
N ASP A 55 -4.11 16.86 22.44
CA ASP A 55 -4.08 17.53 21.15
C ASP A 55 -5.46 17.60 20.48
N LEU A 56 -6.28 16.56 20.67
CA LEU A 56 -7.64 16.48 20.17
C LEU A 56 -8.67 17.07 21.15
N GLN A 57 -8.27 17.36 22.40
CA GLN A 57 -9.13 17.85 23.47
C GLN A 57 -10.34 16.96 23.79
N VAL A 58 -10.19 15.65 23.59
CA VAL A 58 -11.21 14.64 23.86
C VAL A 58 -10.59 13.42 24.54
N ARG A 59 -11.37 12.69 25.32
CA ARG A 59 -11.00 11.37 25.80
C ARG A 59 -11.30 10.35 24.70
N LEU A 60 -10.33 9.49 24.43
CA LEU A 60 -10.44 8.45 23.40
C LEU A 60 -10.63 7.07 24.01
N LEU A 61 -10.07 6.89 25.22
CA LEU A 61 -10.07 5.62 25.93
C LEU A 61 -10.59 5.81 27.35
N GLU A 62 -11.36 4.85 27.82
CA GLU A 62 -11.86 4.78 29.19
C GLU A 62 -11.65 3.37 29.77
N ARG A 63 -11.72 3.29 31.10
CA ARG A 63 -11.62 2.02 31.81
C ARG A 63 -13.01 1.54 32.21
N SER A 64 -13.43 0.39 31.70
CA SER A 64 -14.60 -0.35 32.16
C SER A 64 -14.13 -1.57 32.96
N GLY A 65 -14.06 -1.41 34.27
CA GLY A 65 -13.49 -2.42 35.16
C GLY A 65 -12.00 -2.68 34.89
N ARG A 66 -11.67 -3.91 34.48
CA ARG A 66 -10.28 -4.31 34.11
C ARG A 66 -9.93 -4.12 32.62
N ARG A 67 -10.89 -3.74 31.80
CA ARG A 67 -10.68 -3.59 30.34
C ARG A 67 -10.57 -2.12 29.98
N LEU A 68 -9.74 -1.86 28.98
CA LEU A 68 -9.67 -0.59 28.29
C LEU A 68 -10.66 -0.62 27.13
N THR A 69 -11.54 0.38 27.05
CA THR A 69 -12.57 0.48 26.00
C THR A 69 -12.48 1.83 25.31
N LEU A 70 -13.03 1.89 24.11
CA LEU A 70 -13.13 3.15 23.36
C LEU A 70 -14.30 3.99 23.89
N THR A 71 -14.10 5.29 23.99
CA THR A 71 -15.21 6.26 24.09
C THR A 71 -15.90 6.37 22.72
N ARG A 72 -16.99 7.12 22.61
CA ARG A 72 -17.65 7.40 21.33
C ARG A 72 -16.71 8.13 20.37
N GLU A 73 -15.97 9.11 20.86
CA GLU A 73 -14.96 9.87 20.11
C GLU A 73 -13.78 8.97 19.72
N GLY A 74 -13.38 8.07 20.63
CA GLY A 74 -12.36 7.08 20.36
C GLY A 74 -12.76 6.10 19.27
N ALA A 75 -14.01 5.63 19.27
CA ALA A 75 -14.51 4.75 18.21
C ALA A 75 -14.46 5.44 16.84
N ALA A 76 -14.91 6.68 16.75
CA ALA A 76 -14.86 7.45 15.52
C ALA A 76 -13.41 7.67 15.03
N LEU A 77 -12.49 8.00 15.94
CA LEU A 77 -11.07 8.13 15.57
C LEU A 77 -10.47 6.79 15.15
N TYR A 78 -10.82 5.70 15.82
CA TYR A 78 -10.29 4.37 15.51
C TYR A 78 -10.68 3.91 14.09
N GLU A 79 -11.93 4.13 13.69
CA GLU A 79 -12.39 3.81 12.33
C GLU A 79 -11.59 4.56 11.26
N LEU A 80 -11.27 5.83 11.49
CA LEU A 80 -10.49 6.65 10.56
C LEU A 80 -8.99 6.34 10.59
N ALA A 81 -8.42 6.14 11.78
CA ALA A 81 -6.97 6.01 11.96
C ALA A 81 -6.45 4.62 11.65
N ARG A 82 -7.23 3.57 11.94
CA ARG A 82 -6.82 2.19 11.74
C ARG A 82 -6.33 1.90 10.33
N PRO A 83 -7.09 2.15 9.25
CA PRO A 83 -6.64 1.84 7.90
C PRO A 83 -5.39 2.63 7.49
N LEU A 84 -5.22 3.84 7.99
CA LEU A 84 -4.03 4.66 7.72
C LEU A 84 -2.78 4.09 8.41
N VAL A 85 -2.91 3.68 9.67
CA VAL A 85 -1.82 3.07 10.44
C VAL A 85 -1.44 1.71 9.83
N GLU A 86 -2.42 0.86 9.54
CA GLU A 86 -2.21 -0.45 8.90
C GLU A 86 -1.56 -0.31 7.53
N GLY A 87 -2.00 0.66 6.71
CA GLY A 87 -1.40 0.94 5.41
C GLY A 87 0.07 1.39 5.50
N LEU A 88 0.39 2.25 6.48
CA LEU A 88 1.78 2.66 6.72
C LEU A 88 2.65 1.51 7.27
N ASP A 89 2.10 0.65 8.12
CA ASP A 89 2.81 -0.51 8.65
C ASP A 89 3.06 -1.58 7.57
N GLY A 90 2.17 -1.69 6.58
CA GLY A 90 2.29 -2.58 5.43
C GLY A 90 3.15 -2.05 4.27
N LEU A 91 3.48 -0.73 4.28
CA LEU A 91 4.09 -0.05 3.14
C LEU A 91 5.38 -0.68 2.64
N ASP A 92 6.27 -1.08 3.57
CA ASP A 92 7.55 -1.71 3.23
C ASP A 92 7.36 -3.04 2.49
N GLY A 93 6.36 -3.82 2.91
CA GLY A 93 6.01 -5.10 2.28
C GLY A 93 5.45 -4.89 0.88
N GLU A 94 4.53 -3.96 0.74
CA GLU A 94 3.94 -3.62 -0.57
C GLU A 94 4.97 -3.03 -1.52
N PHE A 95 5.86 -2.18 -1.01
CA PHE A 95 6.94 -1.60 -1.81
C PHE A 95 7.90 -2.68 -2.31
N ARG A 96 8.32 -3.62 -1.44
CA ARG A 96 9.16 -4.75 -1.86
C ARG A 96 8.48 -5.63 -2.89
N ASN A 97 7.17 -5.87 -2.75
CA ASN A 97 6.41 -6.63 -3.74
C ASN A 97 6.32 -5.89 -5.09
N LYS A 98 6.13 -4.57 -5.05
CA LYS A 98 6.19 -3.75 -6.27
C LYS A 98 7.58 -3.76 -6.91
N LEU A 99 8.67 -3.68 -6.12
CA LEU A 99 10.03 -3.79 -6.66
C LEU A 99 10.26 -5.14 -7.34
N LYS A 100 9.82 -6.24 -6.73
CA LYS A 100 9.89 -7.58 -7.37
C LYS A 100 9.10 -7.63 -8.67
N GLY A 101 7.92 -7.00 -8.73
CA GLY A 101 7.14 -6.86 -9.96
C GLY A 101 7.81 -6.00 -11.02
N LEU A 102 8.60 -5.00 -10.61
CA LEU A 102 9.41 -4.19 -11.53
C LEU A 102 10.64 -4.94 -12.04
N GLU A 103 11.23 -5.82 -11.20
CA GLU A 103 12.35 -6.69 -11.59
C GLU A 103 11.88 -7.81 -12.52
N ALA A 104 10.66 -8.31 -12.32
CA ALA A 104 9.98 -9.24 -13.21
C ALA A 104 9.02 -8.48 -14.14
N SER A 105 9.52 -7.50 -14.89
CA SER A 105 8.74 -6.79 -15.89
C SER A 105 8.23 -7.81 -16.91
N GLU A 106 6.92 -7.96 -17.02
CA GLU A 106 6.30 -8.74 -18.09
C GLU A 106 6.12 -7.83 -19.30
N LEU A 107 6.56 -8.30 -20.46
CA LEU A 107 6.32 -7.64 -21.75
C LEU A 107 5.30 -8.49 -22.52
N HIS A 108 4.10 -7.95 -22.64
CA HIS A 108 3.00 -8.58 -23.35
C HIS A 108 3.02 -8.21 -24.83
N VAL A 109 3.21 -9.20 -25.72
CA VAL A 109 3.29 -8.98 -27.17
C VAL A 109 2.18 -9.74 -27.87
N ALA A 110 1.31 -9.03 -28.57
CA ALA A 110 0.29 -9.62 -29.44
C ALA A 110 0.85 -9.80 -30.86
N ALA A 111 0.70 -11.00 -31.43
CA ALA A 111 1.10 -11.26 -32.80
C ALA A 111 0.31 -12.44 -33.41
N GLY A 112 0.22 -12.48 -34.72
CA GLY A 112 -0.35 -13.62 -35.44
C GLY A 112 0.56 -14.86 -35.39
N SER A 113 -0.03 -16.04 -35.57
CA SER A 113 0.68 -17.33 -35.48
C SER A 113 1.94 -17.40 -36.33
N SER A 114 1.90 -16.89 -37.57
CA SER A 114 3.06 -16.88 -38.49
C SER A 114 4.19 -16.01 -37.94
N THR A 115 3.85 -14.85 -37.37
CA THR A 115 4.80 -13.90 -36.77
C THR A 115 5.47 -14.53 -35.55
N ILE A 116 4.67 -15.20 -34.69
CA ILE A 116 5.17 -15.88 -33.49
C ILE A 116 6.12 -17.03 -33.89
N LEU A 117 5.77 -17.81 -34.90
CA LEU A 117 6.54 -19.00 -35.28
C LEU A 117 7.81 -18.69 -36.08
N TYR A 118 7.77 -17.68 -36.95
CA TYR A 118 8.85 -17.47 -37.93
C TYR A 118 9.64 -16.18 -37.70
N LEU A 119 9.04 -15.12 -37.17
CA LEU A 119 9.71 -13.82 -37.04
C LEU A 119 10.21 -13.58 -35.61
N LEU A 120 9.36 -13.80 -34.61
CA LEU A 120 9.67 -13.47 -33.22
C LEU A 120 10.80 -14.29 -32.58
N PRO A 121 11.06 -15.56 -32.90
CA PRO A 121 12.05 -16.36 -32.16
C PRO A 121 13.44 -15.75 -32.14
N ALA A 122 13.93 -15.25 -33.29
CA ALA A 122 15.25 -14.61 -33.36
C ALA A 122 15.31 -13.30 -32.57
N ILE A 123 14.24 -12.50 -32.63
CA ILE A 123 14.09 -11.22 -31.92
C ILE A 123 14.02 -11.47 -30.42
N VAL A 124 13.19 -12.44 -29.98
CA VAL A 124 13.06 -12.82 -28.57
C VAL A 124 14.38 -13.33 -28.00
N GLN A 125 15.11 -14.15 -28.76
CA GLN A 125 16.43 -14.64 -28.34
C GLN A 125 17.43 -13.50 -28.15
N ALA A 126 17.47 -12.53 -29.06
CA ALA A 126 18.34 -11.37 -28.96
C ALA A 126 17.94 -10.49 -27.76
N PHE A 127 16.64 -10.25 -27.60
CA PHE A 127 16.10 -9.46 -26.47
C PHE A 127 16.43 -10.10 -25.12
N LYS A 128 16.22 -11.42 -24.97
CA LYS A 128 16.52 -12.14 -23.73
C LYS A 128 18.00 -12.15 -23.35
N LYS A 129 18.91 -12.01 -24.29
CA LYS A 129 20.35 -11.87 -24.01
C LYS A 129 20.66 -10.55 -23.30
N THR A 130 19.98 -9.47 -23.65
CA THR A 130 20.20 -8.13 -23.10
C THR A 130 19.29 -7.84 -21.90
N HIS A 131 18.12 -8.51 -21.84
CA HIS A 131 17.11 -8.32 -20.79
C HIS A 131 16.66 -9.65 -20.20
N PRO A 132 17.53 -10.37 -19.48
CA PRO A 132 17.25 -11.74 -19.01
C PRO A 132 16.11 -11.81 -17.97
N THR A 133 15.88 -10.73 -17.21
CA THR A 133 14.87 -10.64 -16.14
C THR A 133 13.47 -10.36 -16.67
N VAL A 134 13.31 -9.79 -17.88
CA VAL A 134 12.00 -9.46 -18.45
C VAL A 134 11.30 -10.75 -18.92
N GLN A 135 10.12 -11.00 -18.41
CA GLN A 135 9.28 -12.12 -18.83
C GLN A 135 8.48 -11.73 -20.08
N LEU A 136 8.61 -12.50 -21.18
CA LEU A 136 7.84 -12.28 -22.40
C LEU A 136 6.58 -13.15 -22.39
N VAL A 137 5.43 -12.50 -22.55
CA VAL A 137 4.12 -13.16 -22.70
C VAL A 137 3.62 -12.92 -24.12
N LEU A 138 3.48 -13.98 -24.91
CA LEU A 138 3.03 -13.90 -26.30
C LEU A 138 1.54 -14.20 -26.39
N HIS A 139 0.77 -13.25 -26.95
CA HIS A 139 -0.65 -13.40 -27.23
C HIS A 139 -0.83 -13.72 -28.71
N ASN A 140 -1.32 -14.92 -29.01
CA ASN A 140 -1.63 -15.30 -30.38
C ASN A 140 -3.00 -14.78 -30.77
N VAL A 141 -3.05 -13.83 -31.70
CA VAL A 141 -4.26 -13.07 -32.06
C VAL A 141 -4.29 -12.77 -33.55
N THR A 142 -5.47 -12.46 -34.07
CA THR A 142 -5.60 -11.87 -35.43
C THR A 142 -5.19 -10.40 -35.42
N GLY A 143 -4.85 -9.81 -36.58
CA GLY A 143 -4.39 -8.42 -36.66
C GLY A 143 -5.39 -7.41 -36.07
N LYS A 144 -6.70 -7.63 -36.23
CA LYS A 144 -7.75 -6.76 -35.68
C LYS A 144 -7.83 -6.86 -34.16
N ASP A 145 -7.71 -8.08 -33.63
CA ASP A 145 -7.75 -8.33 -32.19
C ASP A 145 -6.49 -7.78 -31.50
N GLY A 146 -5.32 -7.85 -32.16
CA GLY A 146 -4.08 -7.28 -31.65
C GLY A 146 -4.17 -5.77 -31.44
N LEU A 147 -4.80 -5.04 -32.37
CA LEU A 147 -5.05 -3.60 -32.20
C LEU A 147 -6.05 -3.29 -31.08
N ALA A 148 -7.07 -4.14 -30.89
CA ALA A 148 -8.02 -3.98 -29.80
C ALA A 148 -7.34 -4.18 -28.44
N LEU A 149 -6.48 -5.19 -28.30
CA LEU A 149 -5.70 -5.44 -27.09
C LEU A 149 -4.74 -4.28 -26.79
N LEU A 150 -4.08 -3.72 -27.82
CA LEU A 150 -3.19 -2.57 -27.64
C LEU A 150 -3.94 -1.31 -27.18
N ARG A 151 -5.14 -1.06 -27.73
CA ARG A 151 -5.97 0.09 -27.33
C ARG A 151 -6.55 -0.03 -25.91
N SER A 152 -6.71 -1.24 -25.42
CA SER A 152 -7.20 -1.51 -24.06
C SER A 152 -6.07 -1.69 -23.04
N ASP A 153 -4.81 -1.39 -23.41
CA ASP A 153 -3.61 -1.59 -22.58
C ASP A 153 -3.45 -3.04 -22.05
N ALA A 154 -4.06 -4.02 -22.74
CA ALA A 154 -3.92 -5.43 -22.41
C ALA A 154 -2.62 -6.05 -22.94
N VAL A 155 -1.94 -5.39 -23.87
CA VAL A 155 -0.60 -5.70 -24.38
C VAL A 155 0.21 -4.44 -24.59
N ASP A 156 1.54 -4.56 -24.46
CA ASP A 156 2.47 -3.44 -24.61
C ASP A 156 2.86 -3.22 -26.08
N LEU A 157 2.80 -4.29 -26.89
CA LEU A 157 3.23 -4.28 -28.28
C LEU A 157 2.35 -5.20 -29.13
N ALA A 158 2.04 -4.75 -30.35
CA ALA A 158 1.40 -5.60 -31.36
C ALA A 158 2.28 -5.65 -32.62
N VAL A 159 2.53 -6.87 -33.12
CA VAL A 159 3.35 -7.13 -34.30
C VAL A 159 2.52 -7.85 -35.36
N GLY A 160 2.37 -7.22 -36.51
CA GLY A 160 1.60 -7.81 -37.61
C GLY A 160 1.54 -6.88 -38.83
N SER A 161 0.98 -7.38 -39.94
CA SER A 161 0.67 -6.58 -41.11
C SER A 161 -0.67 -5.87 -40.93
N MET A 162 -0.73 -4.59 -41.11
CA MET A 162 -2.00 -3.87 -41.31
C MET A 162 -2.40 -4.05 -42.79
N LEU A 163 -3.35 -4.93 -43.04
CA LEU A 163 -4.08 -5.02 -44.30
C LEU A 163 -5.48 -4.44 -44.10
#